data_5d1f366f0de78cc4cc5a7f5ae1978b99
#
_entry.id   5d1f366f0de78cc4cc5a7f5ae1978b99
#
_cell.length_a   1.000
_cell.length_b   1.000
_cell.length_c   1.000
_cell.angle_alpha   90.00
_cell.angle_beta   90.00
_cell.angle_gamma   90.00
#
_symmetry.space_group_name_H-M   'P 1'
#
loop_
_entity.id
_entity.type
_entity.pdbx_description
1 polymer ?
#
loop_
_entity_poly.entity_id
_entity_poly.type
_entity_poly.pdbx_seq_one_letter_code
_entity_poly.pdbx_strand_id
1 'polypeptide(L)'
;MKKIILAIILIAAPLAVSAQKLRAGFIGGYQHTFPYAMVSGDVNKITFNPRSGIGFHVGSYLGWNFRSCLWLDVQLLYSMRSYRFDMQFNNDPKRTATTIFKRQVFYAELPLHLGYSFRIDDNISILPIVGASFSAALHGKDIAYEATELQKPMTLETENKNLFDKDGRMYRFGLSPEIGVDIRYKDWAVRPLYSVSINNITRQNFGWTYTLPSAQTKYLFNHVVRLSAIYMFKIQ
;
A
#
# COMPACT_ATOMS: atom_id res chain seq x y z
N MET A 1 -23.40 -20.64 4.40
CA MET A 1 -23.61 -20.05 3.06
C MET A 1 -24.90 -19.23 2.96
N LYS A 2 -26.11 -19.75 3.30
CA LYS A 2 -27.38 -18.99 3.21
C LYS A 2 -27.40 -17.65 3.99
N LYS A 3 -26.80 -17.60 5.19
CA LYS A 3 -26.72 -16.37 6.02
C LYS A 3 -25.82 -15.29 5.40
N ILE A 4 -24.75 -15.68 4.69
CA ILE A 4 -23.85 -14.73 4.00
C ILE A 4 -24.54 -14.15 2.78
N ILE A 5 -25.27 -14.98 2.01
CA ILE A 5 -26.06 -14.53 0.86
C ILE A 5 -27.16 -13.56 1.31
N LEU A 6 -27.85 -13.85 2.43
CA LEU A 6 -28.86 -12.98 2.98
C LEU A 6 -28.27 -11.63 3.44
N ALA A 7 -27.09 -11.65 4.07
CA ALA A 7 -26.41 -10.42 4.46
C ALA A 7 -25.98 -9.59 3.23
N ILE A 8 -25.49 -10.21 2.17
CA ILE A 8 -25.16 -9.54 0.92
C ILE A 8 -26.41 -8.93 0.27
N ILE A 9 -27.54 -9.67 0.26
CA ILE A 9 -28.81 -9.17 -0.28
C ILE A 9 -29.36 -8.01 0.56
N LEU A 10 -29.27 -8.08 1.89
CA LEU A 10 -29.71 -7.00 2.79
C LEU A 10 -28.85 -5.72 2.64
N ILE A 11 -27.57 -5.86 2.32
CA ILE A 11 -26.67 -4.73 2.03
C ILE A 11 -26.92 -4.19 0.60
N ALA A 12 -27.25 -5.06 -0.35
CA ALA A 12 -27.51 -4.69 -1.75
C ALA A 12 -28.91 -4.08 -1.97
N ALA A 13 -29.92 -4.46 -1.17
CA ALA A 13 -31.28 -3.98 -1.34
C ALA A 13 -31.44 -2.45 -1.24
N PRO A 14 -30.83 -1.73 -0.26
CA PRO A 14 -30.89 -0.26 -0.23
C PRO A 14 -30.09 0.39 -1.37
N LEU A 15 -29.15 -0.32 -1.99
CA LEU A 15 -28.39 0.20 -3.14
C LEU A 15 -29.25 0.25 -4.42
N ALA A 16 -30.19 -0.66 -4.57
CA ALA A 16 -31.07 -0.73 -5.74
C ALA A 16 -32.11 0.43 -5.82
N VAL A 17 -32.47 1.02 -4.66
CA VAL A 17 -33.49 2.08 -4.59
C VAL A 17 -32.94 3.46 -5.01
N SER A 18 -31.63 3.61 -5.14
CA SER A 18 -30.98 4.91 -5.43
C SER A 18 -30.03 4.87 -6.65
N ALA A 19 -30.39 4.10 -7.69
CA ALA A 19 -29.54 3.93 -8.89
C ALA A 19 -29.10 5.26 -9.54
N GLN A 20 -29.87 6.34 -9.40
CA GLN A 20 -29.53 7.68 -9.92
C GLN A 20 -28.32 8.34 -9.24
N LYS A 21 -27.84 7.79 -8.12
CA LYS A 21 -26.75 8.36 -7.31
C LYS A 21 -25.48 7.49 -7.34
N LEU A 22 -25.49 6.42 -8.12
CA LEU A 22 -24.38 5.50 -8.22
C LEU A 22 -23.47 5.90 -9.40
N ARG A 23 -22.17 5.91 -9.16
CA ARG A 23 -21.15 6.14 -10.19
C ARG A 23 -20.16 5.00 -10.16
N ALA A 24 -19.91 4.38 -11.30
CA ALA A 24 -18.81 3.46 -11.50
C ALA A 24 -17.67 4.15 -12.26
N GLY A 25 -16.48 3.54 -12.23
CA GLY A 25 -15.36 4.13 -12.95
C GLY A 25 -14.09 3.33 -12.83
N PHE A 26 -13.04 3.95 -13.32
CA PHE A 26 -11.68 3.45 -13.26
C PHE A 26 -10.83 4.42 -12.44
N ILE A 27 -9.85 3.86 -11.74
CA ILE A 27 -8.89 4.60 -10.97
C ILE A 27 -7.49 4.10 -11.28
N GLY A 28 -6.55 5.02 -11.40
CA GLY A 28 -5.16 4.65 -11.57
C GLY A 28 -4.26 5.79 -11.16
N GLY A 29 -3.02 5.46 -10.82
CA GLY A 29 -2.10 6.49 -10.42
C GLY A 29 -0.78 6.00 -9.89
N TYR A 30 -0.07 6.95 -9.35
CA TYR A 30 1.24 6.82 -8.76
C TYR A 30 1.12 6.67 -7.23
N GLN A 31 2.04 5.91 -6.65
CA GLN A 31 2.19 5.88 -5.20
C GLN A 31 3.66 5.88 -4.79
N HIS A 32 3.93 6.47 -3.64
CA HIS A 32 5.23 6.51 -3.02
C HIS A 32 5.16 5.88 -1.64
N THR A 33 6.01 4.88 -1.39
CA THR A 33 6.02 4.13 -0.12
C THR A 33 7.22 4.55 0.70
N PHE A 34 6.98 4.95 1.94
CA PHE A 34 7.99 5.28 2.93
C PHE A 34 7.96 4.19 4.01
N PRO A 35 8.93 3.27 4.04
CA PRO A 35 9.00 2.27 5.08
C PRO A 35 9.50 2.89 6.38
N TYR A 36 8.85 2.55 7.49
CA TYR A 36 9.32 2.83 8.83
C TYR A 36 9.61 1.51 9.53
N ALA A 37 10.86 1.29 9.92
CA ALA A 37 11.30 0.04 10.53
C ALA A 37 11.90 0.30 11.90
N MET A 38 11.52 -0.51 12.89
CA MET A 38 12.20 -0.60 14.17
C MET A 38 13.07 -1.85 14.19
N VAL A 39 14.37 -1.67 14.34
CA VAL A 39 15.34 -2.74 14.42
C VAL A 39 15.69 -2.96 15.90
N SER A 40 15.69 -4.21 16.35
CA SER A 40 16.20 -4.61 17.68
C SER A 40 17.44 -5.48 17.52
N GLY A 41 18.38 -5.37 18.45
CA GLY A 41 19.64 -6.11 18.44
C GLY A 41 20.82 -5.18 18.67
N ASP A 42 22.02 -5.65 18.38
CA ASP A 42 23.25 -4.88 18.58
C ASP A 42 23.40 -3.82 17.48
N VAL A 43 22.62 -2.71 17.64
CA VAL A 43 22.56 -1.59 16.69
C VAL A 43 23.92 -0.90 16.47
N ASN A 44 24.89 -1.14 17.37
CA ASN A 44 26.25 -0.60 17.21
C ASN A 44 27.02 -1.27 16.06
N LYS A 45 26.57 -2.43 15.62
CA LYS A 45 27.25 -3.21 14.57
C LYS A 45 26.64 -3.04 13.18
N ILE A 46 25.42 -2.49 13.09
CA ILE A 46 24.69 -2.39 11.82
C ILE A 46 23.96 -1.05 11.73
N THR A 47 24.24 -0.31 10.70
CA THR A 47 23.42 0.84 10.29
C THR A 47 22.36 0.38 9.31
N PHE A 48 21.09 0.63 9.63
CA PHE A 48 19.94 0.23 8.83
C PHE A 48 19.17 1.48 8.39
N ASN A 49 19.19 1.78 7.09
CA ASN A 49 18.55 2.96 6.52
C ASN A 49 17.40 2.55 5.59
N PRO A 50 16.14 2.69 6.02
CA PRO A 50 15.00 2.51 5.13
C PRO A 50 14.94 3.64 4.11
N ARG A 51 14.74 3.28 2.84
CA ARG A 51 14.60 4.21 1.71
C ARG A 51 13.23 4.02 1.07
N SER A 52 12.63 5.12 0.72
CA SER A 52 11.36 5.14 0.02
C SER A 52 11.46 4.54 -1.38
N GLY A 53 10.34 4.11 -1.92
CA GLY A 53 10.25 3.56 -3.26
C GLY A 53 8.97 3.93 -3.97
N ILE A 54 9.03 3.83 -5.29
CA ILE A 54 7.99 4.21 -6.23
C ILE A 54 7.11 2.99 -6.52
N GLY A 55 5.81 3.22 -6.70
CA GLY A 55 4.83 2.23 -7.09
C GLY A 55 3.72 2.80 -7.94
N PHE A 56 2.78 1.96 -8.29
CA PHE A 56 1.56 2.34 -9.02
C PHE A 56 0.36 1.59 -8.45
N HIS A 57 -0.83 2.06 -8.82
CA HIS A 57 -2.07 1.34 -8.59
C HIS A 57 -3.02 1.57 -9.77
N VAL A 58 -3.87 0.58 -10.01
CA VAL A 58 -4.92 0.63 -11.04
C VAL A 58 -6.07 -0.24 -10.58
N GLY A 59 -7.29 0.15 -10.92
CA GLY A 59 -8.45 -0.66 -10.54
C GLY A 59 -9.78 -0.05 -10.90
N SER A 60 -10.83 -0.56 -10.25
CA SER A 60 -12.20 -0.11 -10.38
C SER A 60 -12.61 0.78 -9.22
N TYR A 61 -13.55 1.66 -9.50
CA TYR A 61 -14.13 2.61 -8.57
C TYR A 61 -15.65 2.46 -8.59
N LEU A 62 -16.25 2.42 -7.40
CA LEU A 62 -17.70 2.50 -7.22
C LEU A 62 -17.99 3.52 -6.13
N GLY A 63 -18.71 4.58 -6.50
CA GLY A 63 -19.08 5.67 -5.60
C GLY A 63 -20.58 5.83 -5.51
N TRP A 64 -21.07 6.02 -4.31
CA TRP A 64 -22.47 6.21 -4.00
C TRP A 64 -22.69 7.50 -3.22
N ASN A 65 -23.54 8.37 -3.77
CA ASN A 65 -24.01 9.56 -3.07
C ASN A 65 -25.36 9.25 -2.42
N PHE A 66 -25.37 9.03 -1.10
CA PHE A 66 -26.58 8.67 -0.36
C PHE A 66 -27.33 9.87 0.27
N ARG A 67 -26.68 11.03 0.32
CA ARG A 67 -27.30 12.34 0.63
C ARG A 67 -26.65 13.40 -0.24
N SER A 68 -27.24 14.59 -0.31
CA SER A 68 -26.76 15.69 -1.18
C SER A 68 -25.25 15.99 -1.04
N CYS A 69 -24.69 15.72 0.13
CA CYS A 69 -23.28 16.00 0.45
C CYS A 69 -22.49 14.79 0.90
N LEU A 70 -23.12 13.67 1.31
CA LEU A 70 -22.44 12.51 1.82
C LEU A 70 -22.17 11.49 0.71
N TRP A 71 -20.93 11.01 0.66
CA TRP A 71 -20.41 10.13 -0.36
C TRP A 71 -19.72 8.94 0.27
N LEU A 72 -20.02 7.75 -0.22
CA LEU A 72 -19.32 6.51 0.09
C LEU A 72 -18.66 6.00 -1.17
N ASP A 73 -17.40 5.60 -1.13
CA ASP A 73 -16.77 4.89 -2.23
C ASP A 73 -16.09 3.58 -1.79
N VAL A 74 -16.09 2.65 -2.72
CA VAL A 74 -15.42 1.35 -2.63
C VAL A 74 -14.55 1.21 -3.86
N GLN A 75 -13.33 0.72 -3.68
CA GLN A 75 -12.43 0.47 -4.78
C GLN A 75 -11.91 -0.96 -4.74
N LEU A 76 -11.55 -1.49 -5.89
CA LEU A 76 -10.77 -2.73 -5.99
C LEU A 76 -9.52 -2.39 -6.81
N LEU A 77 -8.36 -2.45 -6.15
CA LEU A 77 -7.10 -2.03 -6.73
C LEU A 77 -6.13 -3.20 -6.86
N TYR A 78 -5.40 -3.22 -7.95
CA TYR A 78 -4.12 -3.90 -8.08
C TYR A 78 -3.02 -2.86 -7.92
N SER A 79 -2.14 -3.05 -6.95
CA SER A 79 -1.11 -2.07 -6.62
C SER A 79 0.26 -2.72 -6.46
N MET A 80 1.31 -1.98 -6.79
CA MET A 80 2.70 -2.37 -6.58
C MET A 80 3.36 -1.37 -5.64
N ARG A 81 3.87 -1.85 -4.51
CA ARG A 81 4.67 -1.06 -3.56
C ARG A 81 6.12 -1.51 -3.62
N SER A 82 7.04 -0.55 -3.69
CA SER A 82 8.46 -0.86 -3.57
C SER A 82 9.09 -0.01 -2.48
N TYR A 83 10.16 -0.53 -1.89
CA TYR A 83 11.01 0.17 -0.95
C TYR A 83 12.37 -0.50 -0.90
N ARG A 84 13.34 0.18 -0.30
CA ARG A 84 14.72 -0.26 -0.22
C ARG A 84 15.23 -0.15 1.20
N PHE A 85 16.13 -1.04 1.58
CA PHE A 85 16.90 -0.97 2.81
C PHE A 85 18.38 -0.97 2.47
N ASP A 86 19.10 0.04 2.96
CA ASP A 86 20.55 0.09 2.88
C ASP A 86 21.11 -0.37 4.23
N MET A 87 21.91 -1.43 4.22
CA MET A 87 22.53 -2.01 5.42
C MET A 87 24.05 -1.86 5.34
N GLN A 88 24.66 -1.28 6.37
CA GLN A 88 26.09 -1.13 6.48
C GLN A 88 26.58 -1.80 7.77
N PHE A 89 27.63 -2.60 7.68
CA PHE A 89 28.24 -3.29 8.81
C PHE A 89 29.37 -2.43 9.38
N ASN A 90 29.21 -1.94 10.61
CA ASN A 90 30.12 -0.94 11.20
C ASN A 90 31.42 -1.55 11.81
N ASN A 91 31.44 -2.87 12.09
CA ASN A 91 32.49 -3.51 12.85
C ASN A 91 33.39 -4.49 12.08
N ASP A 92 33.25 -4.58 10.77
CA ASP A 92 34.12 -5.40 9.96
C ASP A 92 34.96 -4.52 9.02
N PRO A 93 36.23 -4.23 9.35
CA PRO A 93 37.08 -3.41 8.46
C PRO A 93 37.33 -4.04 7.10
N LYS A 94 36.98 -5.33 6.92
CA LYS A 94 37.02 -6.04 5.64
C LYS A 94 35.70 -5.96 4.86
N ARG A 95 34.61 -5.49 5.49
CA ARG A 95 33.26 -5.37 4.91
C ARG A 95 32.81 -3.91 4.92
N THR A 96 33.46 -3.07 4.15
CA THR A 96 32.99 -1.71 3.86
C THR A 96 31.81 -1.69 2.86
N ALA A 97 31.36 -2.87 2.45
CA ALA A 97 30.30 -3.01 1.47
C ALA A 97 28.92 -2.70 2.09
N THR A 98 28.16 -1.83 1.44
CA THR A 98 26.75 -1.59 1.76
C THR A 98 25.89 -2.62 1.02
N THR A 99 25.15 -3.42 1.76
CA THR A 99 24.17 -4.34 1.17
C THR A 99 22.84 -3.61 0.98
N ILE A 100 22.37 -3.56 -0.25
CA ILE A 100 21.13 -2.91 -0.63
C ILE A 100 20.06 -3.97 -0.90
N PHE A 101 18.95 -3.89 -0.18
CA PHE A 101 17.80 -4.76 -0.40
C PHE A 101 16.66 -3.95 -0.99
N LYS A 102 16.24 -4.31 -2.19
CA LYS A 102 15.06 -3.74 -2.85
C LYS A 102 13.92 -4.76 -2.77
N ARG A 103 12.81 -4.35 -2.18
CA ARG A 103 11.59 -5.14 -2.10
C ARG A 103 10.52 -4.57 -3.01
N GLN A 104 9.85 -5.46 -3.75
CA GLN A 104 8.69 -5.13 -4.56
C GLN A 104 7.56 -6.10 -4.19
N VAL A 105 6.40 -5.58 -3.83
CA VAL A 105 5.24 -6.38 -3.44
C VAL A 105 4.01 -5.89 -4.18
N PHE A 106 3.26 -6.83 -4.71
CA PHE A 106 1.99 -6.59 -5.40
C PHE A 106 0.83 -6.99 -4.50
N TYR A 107 -0.18 -6.13 -4.44
CA TYR A 107 -1.34 -6.26 -3.57
C TYR A 107 -2.64 -6.21 -4.35
N ALA A 108 -3.63 -6.97 -3.88
CA ALA A 108 -5.02 -6.64 -4.06
C ALA A 108 -5.46 -5.78 -2.88
N GLU A 109 -6.07 -4.63 -3.14
CA GLU A 109 -6.51 -3.69 -2.11
C GLU A 109 -7.99 -3.39 -2.27
N LEU A 110 -8.68 -3.26 -1.13
CA LEU A 110 -10.08 -2.89 -1.03
C LEU A 110 -10.21 -1.63 -0.14
N PRO A 111 -9.99 -0.43 -0.69
CA PRO A 111 -10.26 0.81 0.01
C PRO A 111 -11.76 1.09 0.15
N LEU A 112 -12.15 1.61 1.32
CA LEU A 112 -13.49 2.06 1.66
C LEU A 112 -13.37 3.47 2.21
N HIS A 113 -14.03 4.45 1.59
CA HIS A 113 -13.96 5.85 2.03
C HIS A 113 -15.33 6.46 2.21
N LEU A 114 -15.45 7.27 3.25
CA LEU A 114 -16.54 8.18 3.47
C LEU A 114 -16.06 9.60 3.22
N GLY A 115 -16.85 10.39 2.50
CA GLY A 115 -16.51 11.76 2.16
C GLY A 115 -17.69 12.72 2.28
N TYR A 116 -17.33 14.00 2.37
CA TYR A 116 -18.31 15.09 2.40
C TYR A 116 -18.03 16.04 1.22
N SER A 117 -19.03 16.22 0.34
CA SER A 117 -18.90 16.99 -0.90
C SER A 117 -19.25 18.46 -0.67
N PHE A 118 -18.26 19.32 -0.89
CA PHE A 118 -18.40 20.75 -0.98
C PHE A 118 -18.47 21.14 -2.45
N ARG A 119 -19.65 21.59 -2.91
CA ARG A 119 -19.82 22.08 -4.28
C ARG A 119 -19.32 23.52 -4.36
N ILE A 120 -18.39 23.78 -5.26
CA ILE A 120 -17.87 25.13 -5.55
C ILE A 120 -18.71 25.75 -6.65
N ASP A 121 -18.96 24.99 -7.74
CA ASP A 121 -19.88 25.35 -8.82
C ASP A 121 -20.58 24.08 -9.37
N ASP A 122 -21.29 24.18 -10.50
CA ASP A 122 -22.01 23.05 -11.11
C ASP A 122 -21.07 21.95 -11.62
N ASN A 123 -19.83 22.25 -11.89
CA ASN A 123 -18.86 21.31 -12.46
C ASN A 123 -17.78 20.91 -11.45
N ILE A 124 -17.50 21.74 -10.44
CA ILE A 124 -16.36 21.57 -9.52
C ILE A 124 -16.86 21.27 -8.11
N SER A 125 -16.32 20.23 -7.52
CA SER A 125 -16.51 19.93 -6.10
C SER A 125 -15.24 19.43 -5.45
N ILE A 126 -15.09 19.72 -4.17
CA ILE A 126 -14.02 19.20 -3.31
C ILE A 126 -14.65 18.24 -2.32
N LEU A 127 -14.07 17.07 -2.19
CA LEU A 127 -14.57 16.00 -1.33
C LEU A 127 -13.42 15.50 -0.43
N PRO A 128 -13.23 16.05 0.78
CA PRO A 128 -12.41 15.41 1.79
C PRO A 128 -12.97 14.03 2.11
N ILE A 129 -12.08 13.06 2.21
CA ILE A 129 -12.38 11.65 2.43
C ILE A 129 -11.56 11.11 3.60
N VAL A 130 -12.16 10.17 4.32
CA VAL A 130 -11.51 9.37 5.35
C VAL A 130 -11.99 7.93 5.20
N GLY A 131 -11.11 6.98 5.49
CA GLY A 131 -11.47 5.59 5.35
C GLY A 131 -10.39 4.63 5.78
N ALA A 132 -10.48 3.41 5.26
CA ALA A 132 -9.50 2.37 5.49
C ALA A 132 -9.37 1.48 4.26
N SER A 133 -8.18 0.96 4.04
CA SER A 133 -7.88 0.00 2.99
C SER A 133 -7.49 -1.34 3.59
N PHE A 134 -8.15 -2.40 3.15
CA PHE A 134 -7.74 -3.78 3.38
C PHE A 134 -6.84 -4.21 2.22
N SER A 135 -5.69 -4.78 2.52
CA SER A 135 -4.74 -5.24 1.50
C SER A 135 -4.40 -6.71 1.67
N ALA A 136 -4.31 -7.42 0.57
CA ALA A 136 -3.83 -8.79 0.50
C ALA A 136 -2.63 -8.84 -0.46
N ALA A 137 -1.47 -9.23 0.05
CA ALA A 137 -0.28 -9.42 -0.77
C ALA A 137 -0.44 -10.65 -1.65
N LEU A 138 -0.32 -10.45 -2.96
CA LEU A 138 -0.45 -11.50 -3.97
C LEU A 138 0.89 -12.20 -4.19
N HIS A 139 1.88 -11.45 -4.58
CA HIS A 139 3.24 -11.90 -4.82
C HIS A 139 4.24 -10.75 -4.58
N GLY A 140 5.51 -11.08 -4.45
CA GLY A 140 6.57 -10.11 -4.28
C GLY A 140 7.94 -10.72 -4.49
N LYS A 141 8.94 -9.87 -4.61
CA LYS A 141 10.33 -10.27 -4.74
C LYS A 141 11.25 -9.37 -3.93
N ASP A 142 12.28 -9.99 -3.37
CA ASP A 142 13.41 -9.32 -2.77
C ASP A 142 14.62 -9.44 -3.69
N ILE A 143 15.29 -8.33 -3.95
CA ILE A 143 16.51 -8.27 -4.74
C ILE A 143 17.59 -7.70 -3.84
N ALA A 144 18.66 -8.46 -3.61
CA ALA A 144 19.80 -8.02 -2.84
C ALA A 144 20.93 -7.63 -3.79
N TYR A 145 21.57 -6.50 -3.50
CA TYR A 145 22.77 -6.03 -4.20
C TYR A 145 23.85 -5.76 -3.16
N GLU A 146 25.05 -6.17 -3.43
CA GLU A 146 26.22 -5.76 -2.68
C GLU A 146 26.92 -4.63 -3.44
N ALA A 147 26.91 -3.43 -2.87
CA ALA A 147 27.65 -2.29 -3.40
C ALA A 147 29.05 -2.31 -2.80
N THR A 148 30.03 -2.84 -3.52
CA THR A 148 31.43 -2.62 -3.22
C THR A 148 31.87 -1.28 -3.79
N GLU A 149 32.84 -0.61 -3.16
CA GLU A 149 33.41 0.67 -3.65
C GLU A 149 33.98 0.58 -5.09
N LEU A 150 34.18 -0.60 -5.63
CA LEU A 150 34.65 -0.90 -6.96
C LEU A 150 33.52 -1.26 -7.94
N GLN A 151 32.63 -0.31 -8.20
CA GLN A 151 31.82 -0.11 -9.42
C GLN A 151 31.09 -1.29 -10.09
N LYS A 152 30.95 -2.47 -9.53
CA LYS A 152 30.07 -3.50 -10.08
C LYS A 152 29.10 -4.00 -9.01
N PRO A 153 27.78 -3.79 -9.18
CA PRO A 153 26.79 -4.44 -8.32
C PRO A 153 26.90 -5.95 -8.56
N MET A 154 27.40 -6.66 -7.58
CA MET A 154 27.34 -8.11 -7.56
C MET A 154 25.91 -8.48 -7.24
N THR A 155 25.15 -8.97 -8.21
CA THR A 155 23.78 -9.47 -7.99
C THR A 155 23.91 -10.76 -7.19
N LEU A 156 23.69 -10.69 -5.89
CA LEU A 156 23.48 -11.88 -5.09
C LEU A 156 22.14 -12.48 -5.52
N GLU A 157 22.14 -13.77 -5.79
CA GLU A 157 21.04 -14.52 -6.37
C GLU A 157 19.67 -14.09 -5.85
N THR A 158 18.75 -13.87 -6.77
CA THR A 158 17.34 -13.63 -6.50
C THR A 158 16.78 -14.90 -5.87
N GLU A 159 16.80 -15.00 -4.54
CA GLU A 159 16.02 -16.03 -3.89
C GLU A 159 14.54 -15.69 -4.11
N ASN A 160 13.92 -16.33 -5.08
CA ASN A 160 12.48 -16.42 -5.30
C ASN A 160 11.81 -17.24 -4.17
N LYS A 161 12.24 -17.06 -2.92
CA LYS A 161 11.51 -17.59 -1.77
C LYS A 161 10.21 -16.82 -1.67
N ASN A 162 9.12 -17.57 -1.66
CA ASN A 162 7.79 -17.02 -1.47
C ASN A 162 7.76 -16.21 -0.17
N LEU A 163 7.72 -14.88 -0.29
CA LEU A 163 7.78 -13.94 0.84
C LEU A 163 6.69 -14.18 1.89
N PHE A 164 5.66 -14.93 1.51
CA PHE A 164 4.41 -15.07 2.27
C PHE A 164 4.13 -16.50 2.75
N ASP A 165 5.02 -17.46 2.54
CA ASP A 165 4.85 -18.85 3.03
C ASP A 165 4.90 -18.91 4.56
N LYS A 166 4.69 -20.11 5.13
CA LYS A 166 4.72 -20.33 6.59
C LYS A 166 6.04 -19.86 7.20
N ASP A 167 7.14 -20.04 6.48
CA ASP A 167 8.48 -19.57 6.81
C ASP A 167 8.82 -18.23 6.15
N GLY A 168 7.84 -17.61 5.50
CA GLY A 168 7.98 -16.37 4.76
C GLY A 168 8.17 -15.17 5.69
N ARG A 169 8.77 -14.13 5.12
CA ARG A 169 9.23 -12.92 5.83
C ARG A 169 8.13 -11.89 6.06
N MET A 170 6.98 -12.04 5.42
CA MET A 170 5.90 -11.05 5.46
C MET A 170 4.53 -11.66 5.78
N TYR A 171 3.69 -10.84 6.41
CA TYR A 171 2.26 -11.14 6.50
C TYR A 171 1.57 -10.77 5.18
N ARG A 172 0.57 -11.58 4.81
CA ARG A 172 -0.21 -11.36 3.58
C ARG A 172 -1.22 -10.23 3.70
N PHE A 173 -1.79 -10.04 4.89
CA PHE A 173 -2.91 -9.14 5.09
C PHE A 173 -2.48 -7.86 5.79
N GLY A 174 -3.01 -6.75 5.35
CA GLY A 174 -2.78 -5.43 5.90
C GLY A 174 -4.06 -4.64 6.06
N LEU A 175 -4.05 -3.74 7.04
CA LEU A 175 -5.07 -2.73 7.27
C LEU A 175 -4.38 -1.37 7.38
N SER A 176 -4.91 -0.39 6.66
CA SER A 176 -4.35 0.95 6.62
C SER A 176 -5.46 1.98 6.68
N PRO A 177 -5.59 2.78 7.73
CA PRO A 177 -6.39 3.99 7.70
C PRO A 177 -5.88 4.95 6.61
N GLU A 178 -6.82 5.66 6.00
CA GLU A 178 -6.58 6.53 4.85
C GLU A 178 -7.27 7.88 5.04
N ILE A 179 -6.60 8.94 4.61
CA ILE A 179 -7.15 10.29 4.54
C ILE A 179 -6.73 10.93 3.23
N GLY A 180 -7.64 11.67 2.61
CA GLY A 180 -7.37 12.32 1.33
C GLY A 180 -8.42 13.34 0.94
N VAL A 181 -8.32 13.80 -0.29
CA VAL A 181 -9.30 14.72 -0.86
C VAL A 181 -9.49 14.41 -2.35
N ASP A 182 -10.76 14.40 -2.82
CA ASP A 182 -11.06 14.40 -4.24
C ASP A 182 -11.27 15.83 -4.69
N ILE A 183 -10.56 16.21 -5.73
CA ILE A 183 -10.84 17.41 -6.51
C ILE A 183 -11.53 16.93 -7.76
N ARG A 184 -12.85 17.19 -7.86
CA ARG A 184 -13.71 16.67 -8.94
C ARG A 184 -14.03 17.75 -9.94
N TYR A 185 -13.93 17.40 -11.21
CA TYR A 185 -14.38 18.19 -12.33
C TYR A 185 -15.21 17.30 -13.26
N LYS A 186 -16.54 17.54 -13.29
CA LYS A 186 -17.51 16.72 -14.03
C LYS A 186 -17.37 15.21 -13.67
N ASP A 187 -16.93 14.40 -14.62
CA ASP A 187 -16.76 12.96 -14.47
C ASP A 187 -15.33 12.54 -14.12
N TRP A 188 -14.44 13.51 -13.89
CA TRP A 188 -13.06 13.27 -13.48
C TRP A 188 -12.81 13.68 -12.04
N ALA A 189 -11.88 12.99 -11.40
CA ALA A 189 -11.34 13.44 -10.13
C ALA A 189 -9.82 13.19 -10.05
N VAL A 190 -9.14 14.05 -9.30
CA VAL A 190 -7.78 13.86 -8.86
C VAL A 190 -7.82 13.67 -7.36
N ARG A 191 -7.16 12.61 -6.88
CA ARG A 191 -7.16 12.23 -5.46
C ARG A 191 -5.73 12.14 -4.92
N PRO A 192 -5.20 13.15 -4.25
CA PRO A 192 -4.12 12.98 -3.30
C PRO A 192 -4.65 12.26 -2.05
N LEU A 193 -3.91 11.23 -1.59
CA LEU A 193 -4.29 10.40 -0.46
C LEU A 193 -3.05 9.97 0.31
N TYR A 194 -3.18 9.91 1.64
CA TYR A 194 -2.19 9.38 2.54
C TYR A 194 -2.74 8.20 3.32
N SER A 195 -1.94 7.14 3.45
CA SER A 195 -2.29 5.95 4.23
C SER A 195 -1.13 5.47 5.10
N VAL A 196 -1.48 4.85 6.23
CA VAL A 196 -0.52 4.30 7.19
C VAL A 196 -0.90 2.87 7.51
N SER A 197 0.02 1.91 7.34
CA SER A 197 -0.22 0.55 7.83
C SER A 197 -0.25 0.54 9.36
N ILE A 198 -1.29 -0.03 9.97
CA ILE A 198 -1.41 -0.14 11.43
C ILE A 198 -0.95 -1.49 11.96
N ASN A 199 -0.89 -2.49 11.13
CA ASN A 199 -0.36 -3.81 11.49
C ASN A 199 1.07 -3.98 10.99
N ASN A 200 1.84 -4.77 11.74
CA ASN A 200 3.18 -5.14 11.33
C ASN A 200 3.13 -5.95 10.02
N ILE A 201 3.94 -5.54 9.05
CA ILE A 201 4.00 -6.20 7.73
C ILE A 201 5.01 -7.35 7.76
N THR A 202 5.99 -7.30 8.68
CA THR A 202 7.04 -8.32 8.79
C THR A 202 6.76 -9.29 9.93
N ARG A 203 7.17 -10.54 9.77
CA ARG A 203 7.16 -11.54 10.84
C ARG A 203 8.38 -11.34 11.76
N GLN A 204 8.22 -11.60 13.05
CA GLN A 204 9.23 -11.34 14.07
C GLN A 204 10.57 -12.08 13.86
N ASN A 205 10.56 -13.19 13.12
CA ASN A 205 11.76 -13.98 12.84
C ASN A 205 12.44 -13.59 11.53
N PHE A 206 12.30 -12.34 11.10
CA PHE A 206 13.04 -11.81 10.00
C PHE A 206 14.52 -11.63 10.35
N GLY A 207 15.18 -12.76 10.66
CA GLY A 207 16.62 -12.84 10.63
C GLY A 207 17.03 -12.74 9.17
N TRP A 208 17.81 -11.77 8.83
CA TRP A 208 18.54 -11.73 7.58
C TRP A 208 19.47 -12.96 7.57
N THR A 209 19.04 -14.03 6.93
CA THR A 209 19.68 -15.36 6.98
C THR A 209 21.10 -15.38 6.44
N TYR A 210 21.59 -14.26 5.99
CA TYR A 210 22.94 -14.10 5.49
C TYR A 210 23.83 -13.42 6.52
N THR A 211 24.13 -14.03 7.64
CA THR A 211 25.32 -13.75 8.48
C THR A 211 25.17 -13.06 9.85
N LEU A 212 23.99 -12.57 10.28
CA LEU A 212 23.92 -12.02 11.63
C LEU A 212 22.65 -12.44 12.37
N PRO A 213 22.75 -13.38 13.35
CA PRO A 213 21.62 -13.74 14.21
C PRO A 213 21.21 -12.63 15.20
N SER A 214 21.90 -11.49 15.22
CA SER A 214 21.76 -10.46 16.26
C SER A 214 20.90 -9.25 15.88
N ALA A 215 20.58 -9.01 14.60
CA ALA A 215 19.73 -7.89 14.20
C ALA A 215 18.40 -8.38 13.65
N GLN A 216 17.32 -8.10 14.37
CA GLN A 216 15.97 -8.46 13.96
C GLN A 216 15.14 -7.21 13.71
N THR A 217 14.44 -7.16 12.57
CA THR A 217 13.42 -6.13 12.35
C THR A 217 12.21 -6.49 13.19
N LYS A 218 11.97 -5.74 14.26
CA LYS A 218 10.86 -5.99 15.19
C LYS A 218 9.53 -5.56 14.59
N TYR A 219 9.51 -4.40 13.93
CA TYR A 219 8.32 -3.83 13.32
C TYR A 219 8.67 -3.18 11.99
N LEU A 220 7.80 -3.34 11.02
CA LEU A 220 7.84 -2.65 9.73
C LEU A 220 6.45 -2.11 9.40
N PHE A 221 6.34 -0.82 9.25
CA PHE A 221 5.13 -0.11 8.83
C PHE A 221 5.39 0.62 7.53
N ASN A 222 4.38 0.74 6.69
CA ASN A 222 4.46 1.53 5.48
C ASN A 222 3.56 2.77 5.60
N HIS A 223 4.14 3.92 5.30
CA HIS A 223 3.42 5.13 4.98
C HIS A 223 3.36 5.23 3.46
N VAL A 224 2.20 5.49 2.91
CA VAL A 224 2.01 5.56 1.45
C VAL A 224 1.32 6.87 1.10
N VAL A 225 1.93 7.61 0.19
CA VAL A 225 1.31 8.77 -0.47
C VAL A 225 0.89 8.32 -1.86
N ARG A 226 -0.37 8.57 -2.22
CA ARG A 226 -0.95 8.25 -3.53
C ARG A 226 -1.40 9.51 -4.24
N LEU A 227 -1.25 9.53 -5.55
CA LEU A 227 -1.88 10.49 -6.43
C LEU A 227 -2.62 9.70 -7.51
N SER A 228 -3.94 9.79 -7.50
CA SER A 228 -4.82 9.03 -8.39
C SER A 228 -5.58 9.94 -9.33
N ALA A 229 -5.78 9.48 -10.57
CA ALA A 229 -6.81 9.97 -11.47
C ALA A 229 -7.98 8.99 -11.46
N ILE A 230 -9.20 9.52 -11.38
CA ILE A 230 -10.44 8.74 -11.35
C ILE A 230 -11.32 9.25 -12.48
N TYR A 231 -11.79 8.34 -13.33
CA TYR A 231 -12.83 8.61 -14.29
C TYR A 231 -14.12 7.90 -13.87
N MET A 232 -15.21 8.64 -13.82
CA MET A 232 -16.51 8.16 -13.31
C MET A 232 -17.59 8.32 -14.36
N PHE A 233 -18.47 7.33 -14.47
CA PHE A 233 -19.68 7.40 -15.26
C PHE A 233 -20.90 7.05 -14.41
N LYS A 234 -22.03 7.64 -14.73
CA LYS A 234 -23.31 7.36 -14.05
C LYS A 234 -23.79 5.97 -14.44
N ILE A 235 -24.20 5.17 -13.47
CA ILE A 235 -24.97 3.95 -13.71
C ILE A 235 -26.44 4.37 -13.75
N GLN A 236 -27.08 4.15 -14.91
CA GLN A 236 -28.52 4.40 -15.11
C GLN A 236 -29.34 3.25 -14.58
#